data_02ccdc441321f96a0f87e4a459def147
#
_entry.id   02ccdc441321f96a0f87e4a459def147
#
_cell.length_a   1.000
_cell.length_b   1.000
_cell.length_c   1.000
_cell.angle_alpha   90.00
_cell.angle_beta   90.00
_cell.angle_gamma   90.00
#
_symmetry.space_group_name_H-M   'P 1'
#
loop_
_entity.id
_entity.type
_entity.pdbx_description
1 polymer ?
#
loop_
_entity_poly.entity_id
_entity_poly.type
_entity_poly.pdbx_seq_one_letter_code
_entity_poly.pdbx_strand_id
1 'polypeptide(L)'
;MEPGRNINNLGGFYFMQEKQKKNVTTILKAAGSVVAVAAAAFLILVLVLTVTEFKPDSKETLDVGGNASGTLHEGDDFSIVTWNIGYGALGANADFFMDGGKHVSTADRKQVQTNIQAISGELKTLEPDAAFLQEVDLDSKRSHGINEQDAIVGEWKDSTYSFATNYKVLYVPYPIPTIGKVDCGILTLSGYEMENAERISLPCPFSYPVRIANLKRCLMVDRIPVEDSDRELVLVNLHLEAYDDGEGKAAQTKMLKQVLQDEVDKGNYVIAGGDFNQSFSNVDISMYPQISEDLWHPGCVDVDEFGSDLNFVTDNRTPSCRSLDQPYEGADPDHFQYYLIDGFIVSSNLTVDSVETQDLGFANSDHNPVLMKVTLGE
;
A
#
# COMPACT_ATOMS: atom_id res chain seq x y z
N MET A 1 33.54 -53.18 69.91
CA MET A 1 34.06 -52.02 69.17
C MET A 1 33.02 -51.65 68.14
N GLU A 2 32.22 -50.67 68.43
CA GLU A 2 31.28 -50.13 67.44
C GLU A 2 31.96 -49.03 66.61
N PRO A 3 31.76 -48.99 65.30
CA PRO A 3 32.31 -47.90 64.51
C PRO A 3 31.39 -46.65 64.57
N GLY A 4 31.96 -45.53 64.93
CA GLY A 4 31.32 -44.24 65.04
C GLY A 4 30.67 -43.83 63.70
N ARG A 5 29.35 -43.52 63.71
CA ARG A 5 28.62 -42.93 62.62
C ARG A 5 29.13 -41.51 62.38
N ASN A 6 29.53 -41.25 61.17
CA ASN A 6 30.05 -40.00 60.64
C ASN A 6 28.93 -38.96 60.52
N ILE A 7 28.73 -38.14 61.58
CA ILE A 7 27.65 -37.11 61.66
C ILE A 7 27.96 -35.88 60.74
N ASN A 8 29.18 -35.79 60.20
CA ASN A 8 29.61 -34.62 59.40
C ASN A 8 29.04 -34.54 57.96
N ASN A 9 28.47 -35.65 57.46
CA ASN A 9 27.93 -35.63 56.07
C ASN A 9 26.52 -35.08 55.92
N LEU A 10 25.73 -35.01 56.99
CA LEU A 10 24.34 -34.49 56.94
C LEU A 10 24.29 -32.97 56.91
N GLY A 11 25.19 -32.28 57.58
CA GLY A 11 25.26 -30.82 57.61
C GLY A 11 25.67 -30.21 56.27
N GLY A 12 26.59 -30.87 55.55
CA GLY A 12 27.03 -30.44 54.23
C GLY A 12 25.93 -30.56 53.16
N PHE A 13 25.08 -31.60 53.23
CA PHE A 13 23.96 -31.82 52.34
C PHE A 13 22.83 -30.79 52.53
N TYR A 14 22.51 -30.45 53.76
CA TYR A 14 21.55 -29.36 54.10
C TYR A 14 22.03 -27.99 53.65
N PHE A 15 23.31 -27.65 53.83
CA PHE A 15 23.89 -26.37 53.36
C PHE A 15 23.89 -26.26 51.84
N MET A 16 24.17 -27.35 51.13
CA MET A 16 24.11 -27.36 49.66
C MET A 16 22.67 -27.22 49.14
N GLN A 17 21.69 -27.85 49.77
CA GLN A 17 20.26 -27.70 49.38
C GLN A 17 19.73 -26.29 49.66
N GLU A 18 20.09 -25.65 50.79
CA GLU A 18 19.72 -24.26 51.08
C GLU A 18 20.36 -23.27 50.09
N LYS A 19 21.61 -23.48 49.73
CA LYS A 19 22.31 -22.66 48.73
C LYS A 19 21.71 -22.81 47.34
N GLN A 20 21.35 -24.02 46.94
CA GLN A 20 20.62 -24.25 45.69
C GLN A 20 19.22 -23.59 45.70
N LYS A 21 18.45 -23.72 46.78
CA LYS A 21 17.12 -23.04 46.89
C LYS A 21 17.28 -21.53 46.82
N LYS A 22 18.25 -20.92 47.48
CA LYS A 22 18.53 -19.47 47.40
C LYS A 22 18.90 -19.05 45.99
N ASN A 23 19.75 -19.80 45.29
CA ASN A 23 20.13 -19.52 43.91
C ASN A 23 18.93 -19.61 42.96
N VAL A 24 18.10 -20.65 43.07
CA VAL A 24 16.87 -20.80 42.27
C VAL A 24 15.91 -19.64 42.52
N THR A 25 15.69 -19.27 43.77
CA THR A 25 14.83 -18.11 44.14
C THR A 25 15.37 -16.81 43.56
N THR A 26 16.68 -16.59 43.57
CA THR A 26 17.31 -15.39 42.98
C THR A 26 17.15 -15.37 41.47
N ILE A 27 17.33 -16.51 40.77
CA ILE A 27 17.13 -16.65 39.31
C ILE A 27 15.67 -16.37 38.98
N LEU A 28 14.72 -16.93 39.72
CA LEU A 28 13.29 -16.70 39.48
C LEU A 28 12.89 -15.24 39.69
N LYS A 29 13.42 -14.58 40.71
CA LYS A 29 13.21 -13.13 40.93
C LYS A 29 13.81 -12.29 39.81
N ALA A 30 15.01 -12.60 39.34
CA ALA A 30 15.65 -11.92 38.22
C ALA A 30 14.83 -12.13 36.90
N ALA A 31 14.42 -13.36 36.61
CA ALA A 31 13.56 -13.66 35.48
C ALA A 31 12.21 -12.92 35.57
N GLY A 32 11.56 -12.92 36.73
CA GLY A 32 10.33 -12.17 36.97
C GLY A 32 10.49 -10.66 36.77
N SER A 33 11.65 -10.10 37.20
CA SER A 33 11.97 -8.68 36.97
C SER A 33 12.15 -8.36 35.49
N VAL A 34 12.83 -9.23 34.73
CA VAL A 34 12.99 -9.06 33.26
C VAL A 34 11.64 -9.09 32.56
N VAL A 35 10.77 -10.04 32.91
CA VAL A 35 9.42 -10.13 32.36
C VAL A 35 8.60 -8.88 32.70
N ALA A 36 8.68 -8.40 33.95
CA ALA A 36 7.97 -7.19 34.37
C ALA A 36 8.44 -5.93 33.61
N VAL A 37 9.75 -5.78 33.38
CA VAL A 37 10.33 -4.68 32.60
C VAL A 37 9.89 -4.78 31.13
N ALA A 38 9.93 -5.97 30.55
CA ALA A 38 9.48 -6.18 29.17
C ALA A 38 7.98 -5.86 29.01
N ALA A 39 7.14 -6.30 29.96
CA ALA A 39 5.70 -5.98 29.95
C ALA A 39 5.45 -4.47 30.11
N ALA A 40 6.18 -3.80 30.99
CA ALA A 40 6.08 -2.35 31.15
C ALA A 40 6.50 -1.60 29.88
N ALA A 41 7.59 -2.01 29.24
CA ALA A 41 8.05 -1.43 27.96
C ALA A 41 7.01 -1.63 26.85
N PHE A 42 6.41 -2.82 26.75
CA PHE A 42 5.32 -3.11 25.81
C PHE A 42 4.10 -2.22 26.05
N LEU A 43 3.65 -2.08 27.30
CA LEU A 43 2.52 -1.22 27.66
C LEU A 43 2.80 0.26 27.34
N ILE A 44 4.01 0.74 27.59
CA ILE A 44 4.43 2.09 27.22
C ILE A 44 4.39 2.25 25.70
N LEU A 45 4.91 1.30 24.94
CA LEU A 45 4.85 1.31 23.47
C LEU A 45 3.41 1.40 22.96
N VAL A 46 2.53 0.53 23.46
CA VAL A 46 1.10 0.55 23.10
C VAL A 46 0.45 1.89 23.46
N LEU A 47 0.77 2.45 24.63
CA LEU A 47 0.27 3.76 25.05
C LEU A 47 0.74 4.88 24.10
N VAL A 48 2.04 4.91 23.76
CA VAL A 48 2.61 5.89 22.83
C VAL A 48 1.92 5.79 21.47
N LEU A 49 1.83 4.59 20.91
CA LEU A 49 1.17 4.35 19.61
C LEU A 49 -0.31 4.73 19.66
N THR A 50 -1.02 4.49 20.77
CA THR A 50 -2.43 4.87 20.94
C THR A 50 -2.60 6.40 20.95
N VAL A 51 -1.73 7.13 21.65
CA VAL A 51 -1.81 8.59 21.74
C VAL A 51 -1.40 9.26 20.43
N THR A 52 -0.50 8.64 19.68
CA THR A 52 0.01 9.15 18.40
C THR A 52 -0.65 8.50 17.18
N GLU A 53 -1.71 7.71 17.38
CA GLU A 53 -2.45 7.07 16.29
C GLU A 53 -2.93 8.12 15.28
N PHE A 54 -2.60 7.93 14.00
CA PHE A 54 -3.17 8.71 12.92
C PHE A 54 -4.67 8.42 12.81
N LYS A 55 -5.48 9.44 13.00
CA LYS A 55 -6.95 9.38 13.02
C LYS A 55 -7.52 10.44 12.10
N PRO A 56 -7.48 10.19 10.78
CA PRO A 56 -8.05 11.13 9.82
C PRO A 56 -9.57 11.21 10.00
N ASP A 57 -10.13 12.36 9.66
CA ASP A 57 -11.57 12.53 9.56
C ASP A 57 -12.17 11.65 8.46
N SER A 58 -13.48 11.47 8.45
CA SER A 58 -14.17 10.70 7.41
C SER A 58 -13.99 11.31 6.02
N LYS A 59 -13.86 12.63 5.96
CA LYS A 59 -13.62 13.43 4.76
C LYS A 59 -12.73 14.63 5.12
N GLU A 60 -11.68 14.85 4.36
CA GLU A 60 -10.71 15.95 4.54
C GLU A 60 -10.44 16.62 3.20
N THR A 61 -10.38 17.95 3.18
CA THR A 61 -9.87 18.68 2.02
C THR A 61 -8.35 18.57 2.00
N LEU A 62 -7.80 18.32 0.82
CA LEU A 62 -6.36 18.24 0.59
C LEU A 62 -5.86 19.52 -0.09
N ASP A 63 -4.59 19.81 0.14
CA ASP A 63 -3.91 20.88 -0.59
C ASP A 63 -3.59 20.40 -2.02
N VAL A 64 -3.87 21.23 -3.00
CA VAL A 64 -3.41 21.08 -4.38
C VAL A 64 -2.16 21.94 -4.55
N GLY A 65 -1.07 21.31 -4.91
CA GLY A 65 0.21 21.98 -5.18
C GLY A 65 0.52 22.04 -6.67
N GLY A 66 1.51 22.86 -7.04
CA GLY A 66 1.92 23.03 -8.43
C GLY A 66 1.04 23.99 -9.23
N ASN A 67 1.21 24.01 -10.52
CA ASN A 67 0.37 24.76 -11.47
C ASN A 67 0.38 23.99 -12.80
N ALA A 68 -0.76 23.91 -13.44
CA ALA A 68 -0.92 23.36 -14.78
C ALA A 68 -1.59 24.41 -15.69
N SER A 69 -1.35 24.30 -16.98
CA SER A 69 -1.94 25.23 -17.96
C SER A 69 -2.88 24.52 -18.95
N GLY A 70 -3.04 23.22 -18.82
CA GLY A 70 -3.93 22.43 -19.66
C GLY A 70 -5.39 22.80 -19.41
N THR A 71 -6.19 22.91 -20.47
CA THR A 71 -7.64 23.08 -20.44
C THR A 71 -8.26 21.85 -21.07
N LEU A 72 -9.22 21.24 -20.37
CA LEU A 72 -9.89 20.02 -20.81
C LEU A 72 -11.26 20.36 -21.37
N HIS A 73 -11.61 19.78 -22.53
CA HIS A 73 -12.90 19.97 -23.20
C HIS A 73 -13.63 18.63 -23.40
N GLU A 74 -14.93 18.70 -23.62
CA GLU A 74 -15.68 17.54 -24.11
C GLU A 74 -15.14 17.12 -25.47
N GLY A 75 -14.99 15.82 -25.68
CA GLY A 75 -14.39 15.23 -26.89
C GLY A 75 -12.87 15.13 -26.89
N ASP A 76 -12.18 15.64 -25.85
CA ASP A 76 -10.73 15.52 -25.76
C ASP A 76 -10.32 14.09 -25.39
N ASP A 77 -9.15 13.70 -25.89
CA ASP A 77 -8.44 12.51 -25.47
C ASP A 77 -7.77 12.77 -24.13
N PHE A 78 -7.76 11.78 -23.25
CA PHE A 78 -7.12 11.86 -21.94
C PHE A 78 -6.40 10.54 -21.64
N SER A 79 -5.16 10.63 -21.22
CA SER A 79 -4.32 9.49 -20.87
C SER A 79 -3.97 9.49 -19.38
N ILE A 80 -4.05 8.31 -18.76
CA ILE A 80 -3.75 8.18 -17.34
C ILE A 80 -3.00 6.88 -17.05
N VAL A 81 -2.00 6.96 -16.18
CA VAL A 81 -1.27 5.81 -15.67
C VAL A 81 -1.58 5.58 -14.19
N THR A 82 -1.74 4.32 -13.79
CA THR A 82 -1.70 3.93 -12.38
C THR A 82 -0.49 3.06 -12.11
N TRP A 83 0.19 3.30 -10.98
CA TRP A 83 1.38 2.55 -10.59
C TRP A 83 1.57 2.53 -9.07
N ASN A 84 1.50 1.36 -8.47
CA ASN A 84 2.02 1.15 -7.12
C ASN A 84 3.56 1.11 -7.21
N ILE A 85 4.24 2.09 -6.60
CA ILE A 85 5.70 2.25 -6.71
C ILE A 85 6.51 1.51 -5.64
N GLY A 86 5.84 0.73 -4.78
CA GLY A 86 6.49 -0.09 -3.76
C GLY A 86 7.47 0.68 -2.88
N TYR A 87 7.13 1.93 -2.51
CA TYR A 87 8.00 2.86 -1.77
C TYR A 87 9.46 2.87 -2.26
N GLY A 88 9.66 2.70 -3.56
CA GLY A 88 10.98 2.64 -4.19
C GLY A 88 11.88 1.49 -3.71
N ALA A 89 11.38 0.54 -2.92
CA ALA A 89 12.20 -0.50 -2.32
C ALA A 89 11.80 -1.93 -2.70
N LEU A 90 10.74 -2.13 -3.50
CA LEU A 90 10.22 -3.44 -3.88
C LEU A 90 10.57 -3.83 -5.34
N GLY A 91 11.73 -3.40 -5.83
CA GLY A 91 12.22 -3.79 -7.17
C GLY A 91 12.56 -5.29 -7.27
N ALA A 92 13.17 -5.68 -8.40
CA ALA A 92 13.41 -7.09 -8.75
C ALA A 92 14.20 -7.90 -7.72
N ASN A 93 15.01 -7.26 -6.88
CA ASN A 93 15.81 -7.90 -5.83
C ASN A 93 15.06 -8.05 -4.48
N ALA A 94 13.80 -7.63 -4.40
CA ALA A 94 13.04 -7.61 -3.17
C ALA A 94 12.19 -8.87 -2.96
N ASP A 95 12.05 -9.24 -1.69
CA ASP A 95 11.04 -10.12 -1.12
C ASP A 95 10.39 -9.40 0.07
N PHE A 96 9.18 -9.82 0.47
CA PHE A 96 8.46 -9.20 1.58
C PHE A 96 7.87 -10.26 2.52
N PHE A 97 8.06 -10.07 3.82
CA PHE A 97 7.73 -11.09 4.82
C PHE A 97 6.22 -11.42 4.92
N MET A 98 5.33 -10.50 4.55
CA MET A 98 3.89 -10.74 4.59
C MET A 98 3.41 -11.60 3.41
N ASP A 99 4.18 -11.63 2.33
CA ASP A 99 3.87 -12.39 1.11
C ASP A 99 4.66 -13.72 1.04
N GLY A 100 5.21 -14.17 2.17
CA GLY A 100 5.99 -15.42 2.26
C GLY A 100 7.50 -15.23 2.18
N GLY A 101 7.98 -14.03 1.91
CA GLY A 101 9.40 -13.66 1.93
C GLY A 101 9.98 -13.56 3.34
N LYS A 102 11.15 -12.95 3.48
CA LYS A 102 11.90 -12.89 4.75
C LYS A 102 12.21 -11.47 5.21
N HIS A 103 12.20 -10.50 4.31
CA HIS A 103 12.69 -9.16 4.57
C HIS A 103 11.55 -8.15 4.72
N VAL A 104 11.84 -7.03 5.36
CA VAL A 104 10.99 -5.83 5.40
C VAL A 104 11.33 -4.92 4.23
N SER A 105 12.62 -4.82 3.92
CA SER A 105 13.20 -4.10 2.78
C SER A 105 14.59 -4.67 2.53
N THR A 106 14.91 -4.92 1.26
CA THR A 106 16.24 -5.35 0.81
C THR A 106 17.03 -4.19 0.21
N ALA A 107 16.35 -3.12 -0.22
CA ALA A 107 16.97 -1.96 -0.85
C ALA A 107 17.74 -1.10 0.17
N ASP A 108 18.94 -0.69 -0.18
CA ASP A 108 19.65 0.37 0.51
C ASP A 108 19.18 1.76 0.00
N ARG A 109 19.64 2.83 0.66
CA ARG A 109 19.25 4.21 0.29
C ARG A 109 19.55 4.55 -1.19
N LYS A 110 20.66 4.05 -1.72
CA LYS A 110 21.06 4.31 -3.10
C LYS A 110 20.14 3.57 -4.06
N GLN A 111 19.76 2.34 -3.75
CA GLN A 111 18.83 1.56 -4.56
C GLN A 111 17.45 2.24 -4.61
N VAL A 112 16.92 2.68 -3.46
CA VAL A 112 15.66 3.43 -3.43
C VAL A 112 15.74 4.68 -4.31
N GLN A 113 16.81 5.47 -4.21
CA GLN A 113 17.02 6.63 -5.08
C GLN A 113 17.05 6.27 -6.55
N THR A 114 17.73 5.18 -6.90
CA THR A 114 17.80 4.68 -8.28
C THR A 114 16.44 4.26 -8.80
N ASN A 115 15.67 3.53 -7.98
CA ASN A 115 14.31 3.09 -8.33
C ASN A 115 13.38 4.28 -8.55
N ILE A 116 13.36 5.25 -7.64
CA ILE A 116 12.52 6.46 -7.79
C ILE A 116 12.91 7.28 -9.02
N GLN A 117 14.21 7.39 -9.33
CA GLN A 117 14.66 8.04 -10.56
C GLN A 117 14.21 7.30 -11.82
N ALA A 118 14.24 5.96 -11.81
CA ALA A 118 13.76 5.15 -12.92
C ALA A 118 12.25 5.26 -13.09
N ILE A 119 11.48 5.21 -11.99
CA ILE A 119 10.01 5.41 -11.97
C ILE A 119 9.66 6.78 -12.56
N SER A 120 10.31 7.86 -12.09
CA SER A 120 10.11 9.21 -12.64
C SER A 120 10.50 9.30 -14.12
N GLY A 121 11.55 8.59 -14.53
CA GLY A 121 11.98 8.52 -15.94
C GLY A 121 10.97 7.81 -16.82
N GLU A 122 10.35 6.74 -16.33
CA GLU A 122 9.31 6.01 -17.06
C GLU A 122 8.03 6.84 -17.19
N LEU A 123 7.59 7.51 -16.13
CA LEU A 123 6.46 8.44 -16.19
C LEU A 123 6.65 9.53 -17.24
N LYS A 124 7.87 10.05 -17.38
CA LYS A 124 8.22 11.00 -18.45
C LYS A 124 8.19 10.37 -19.85
N THR A 125 8.52 9.10 -19.97
CA THR A 125 8.53 8.40 -21.26
C THR A 125 7.12 8.09 -21.72
N LEU A 126 6.22 7.75 -20.77
CA LEU A 126 4.82 7.50 -21.04
C LEU A 126 4.04 8.79 -21.36
N GLU A 127 4.50 9.94 -20.84
CA GLU A 127 3.88 11.26 -21.01
C GLU A 127 2.35 11.25 -20.80
N PRO A 128 1.82 10.66 -19.70
CA PRO A 128 0.39 10.64 -19.46
C PRO A 128 -0.10 12.02 -18.99
N ASP A 129 -1.37 12.32 -19.27
CA ASP A 129 -2.04 13.54 -18.79
C ASP A 129 -2.24 13.56 -17.27
N ALA A 130 -2.40 12.36 -16.67
CA ALA A 130 -2.44 12.20 -15.22
C ALA A 130 -1.75 10.90 -14.77
N ALA A 131 -1.35 10.86 -13.48
CA ALA A 131 -0.80 9.66 -12.87
C ALA A 131 -1.36 9.45 -11.46
N PHE A 132 -1.77 8.22 -11.18
CA PHE A 132 -2.11 7.71 -9.86
C PHE A 132 -0.94 6.88 -9.33
N LEU A 133 -0.31 7.31 -8.25
CA LEU A 133 0.78 6.58 -7.63
C LEU A 133 0.38 6.12 -6.23
N GLN A 134 0.65 4.85 -5.92
CA GLN A 134 0.39 4.26 -4.61
C GLN A 134 1.72 3.92 -3.93
N GLU A 135 1.68 3.78 -2.61
CA GLU A 135 2.86 3.51 -1.77
C GLU A 135 3.97 4.56 -1.87
N VAL A 136 3.59 5.83 -1.93
CA VAL A 136 4.53 6.96 -2.00
C VAL A 136 4.94 7.35 -0.58
N ASP A 137 6.19 7.09 -0.19
CA ASP A 137 6.72 7.44 1.13
C ASP A 137 7.16 8.91 1.19
N LEU A 138 6.82 9.59 2.32
CA LEU A 138 7.33 10.92 2.64
C LEU A 138 8.55 10.86 3.56
N ASP A 139 8.47 10.06 4.64
CA ASP A 139 9.53 9.91 5.64
C ASP A 139 9.37 8.57 6.37
N SER A 140 9.74 7.50 5.70
CA SER A 140 9.65 6.14 6.23
C SER A 140 11.03 5.52 6.42
N LYS A 141 11.16 4.62 7.41
CA LYS A 141 12.40 3.88 7.63
C LYS A 141 12.72 2.95 6.46
N ARG A 142 11.69 2.33 5.85
CA ARG A 142 11.82 1.36 4.74
C ARG A 142 12.38 1.99 3.47
N SER A 143 12.09 3.26 3.23
CA SER A 143 12.62 4.09 2.14
C SER A 143 13.78 5.01 2.56
N HIS A 144 14.40 4.76 3.73
CA HIS A 144 15.53 5.52 4.28
C HIS A 144 15.26 7.03 4.46
N GLY A 145 14.01 7.43 4.71
CA GLY A 145 13.62 8.82 4.87
C GLY A 145 13.76 9.66 3.59
N ILE A 146 13.62 9.03 2.43
CA ILE A 146 13.53 9.73 1.15
C ILE A 146 12.09 10.24 1.01
N ASN A 147 11.94 11.52 0.68
CA ASN A 147 10.65 12.07 0.28
C ASN A 147 10.44 11.79 -1.21
N GLU A 148 9.66 10.77 -1.50
CA GLU A 148 9.42 10.31 -2.87
C GLU A 148 8.46 11.23 -3.61
N GLN A 149 7.49 11.84 -2.91
CA GLN A 149 6.64 12.88 -3.49
C GLN A 149 7.47 14.02 -4.05
N ASP A 150 8.37 14.61 -3.25
CA ASP A 150 9.20 15.73 -3.70
C ASP A 150 10.09 15.34 -4.89
N ALA A 151 10.62 14.11 -4.87
CA ALA A 151 11.47 13.60 -5.94
C ALA A 151 10.72 13.44 -7.26
N ILE A 152 9.47 12.92 -7.22
CA ILE A 152 8.64 12.68 -8.41
C ILE A 152 8.07 14.01 -8.93
N VAL A 153 7.46 14.82 -8.05
CA VAL A 153 6.87 16.12 -8.41
C VAL A 153 7.92 17.06 -9.00
N GLY A 154 9.15 17.05 -8.46
CA GLY A 154 10.27 17.86 -8.97
C GLY A 154 10.66 17.58 -10.43
N GLU A 155 10.31 16.40 -10.93
CA GLU A 155 10.54 15.98 -12.32
C GLU A 155 9.34 16.20 -13.25
N TRP A 156 8.14 16.42 -12.70
CA TRP A 156 6.90 16.75 -13.41
C TRP A 156 6.65 18.26 -13.38
N LYS A 157 7.09 18.94 -14.43
CA LYS A 157 6.88 20.37 -14.56
C LYS A 157 5.54 20.65 -15.21
N ASP A 158 4.98 21.84 -14.90
CA ASP A 158 3.71 22.31 -15.45
C ASP A 158 2.56 21.33 -15.12
N SER A 159 2.53 20.85 -13.87
CA SER A 159 1.50 19.96 -13.33
C SER A 159 0.98 20.41 -11.99
N THR A 160 -0.25 20.05 -11.67
CA THR A 160 -0.80 20.06 -10.33
C THR A 160 -0.65 18.69 -9.68
N TYR A 161 -0.65 18.66 -8.35
CA TYR A 161 -0.60 17.40 -7.60
C TYR A 161 -1.37 17.52 -6.28
N SER A 162 -1.86 16.39 -5.81
CA SER A 162 -2.44 16.20 -4.48
C SER A 162 -1.86 14.95 -3.81
N PHE A 163 -1.87 14.92 -2.47
CA PHE A 163 -1.37 13.79 -1.71
C PHE A 163 -2.28 13.45 -0.54
N ALA A 164 -2.66 12.18 -0.42
CA ALA A 164 -3.44 11.67 0.70
C ALA A 164 -2.64 10.65 1.52
N THR A 165 -2.35 10.98 2.78
CA THR A 165 -1.74 10.03 3.71
C THR A 165 -2.70 8.89 4.00
N ASN A 166 -2.24 7.64 3.83
CA ASN A 166 -2.98 6.43 4.17
C ASN A 166 -2.26 5.52 5.17
N TYR A 167 -0.97 5.74 5.43
CA TYR A 167 -0.21 5.00 6.42
C TYR A 167 0.76 5.92 7.17
N LYS A 168 0.41 6.26 8.41
CA LYS A 168 1.25 7.10 9.28
C LYS A 168 1.35 6.53 10.67
N VAL A 169 2.54 6.04 11.03
CA VAL A 169 2.82 5.40 12.32
C VAL A 169 4.23 5.74 12.77
N LEU A 170 4.39 6.13 14.04
CA LEU A 170 5.72 6.44 14.60
C LEU A 170 6.63 5.22 14.62
N TYR A 171 6.08 4.04 14.88
CA TYR A 171 6.86 2.81 14.97
C TYR A 171 6.00 1.56 14.84
N VAL A 172 6.22 0.79 13.78
CA VAL A 172 5.65 -0.54 13.59
C VAL A 172 6.64 -1.56 14.17
N PRO A 173 6.29 -2.25 15.28
CA PRO A 173 7.24 -3.05 16.06
C PRO A 173 7.53 -4.44 15.50
N TYR A 174 6.95 -4.81 14.38
CA TYR A 174 7.00 -6.13 13.78
C TYR A 174 7.31 -6.02 12.27
N PRO A 175 7.96 -7.04 11.65
CA PRO A 175 8.65 -8.18 12.26
C PRO A 175 9.96 -7.79 12.94
N ILE A 176 10.94 -8.69 13.03
CA ILE A 176 12.30 -8.38 13.46
C ILE A 176 13.26 -8.78 12.32
N PRO A 177 13.97 -7.80 11.71
CA PRO A 177 14.03 -6.36 12.01
C PRO A 177 12.71 -5.65 11.74
N THR A 178 12.43 -4.58 12.53
CA THR A 178 11.12 -3.90 12.51
C THR A 178 10.94 -3.01 11.30
N ILE A 179 9.69 -2.88 10.80
CA ILE A 179 9.32 -1.88 9.79
C ILE A 179 9.70 -0.48 10.28
N GLY A 180 9.41 -0.15 11.55
CA GLY A 180 9.77 1.13 12.14
C GLY A 180 8.80 2.25 11.78
N LYS A 181 9.30 3.48 11.61
CA LYS A 181 8.49 4.64 11.21
C LYS A 181 7.98 4.47 9.78
N VAL A 182 6.71 4.82 9.58
CA VAL A 182 6.08 4.93 8.25
C VAL A 182 5.35 6.26 8.17
N ASP A 183 5.50 6.96 7.07
CA ASP A 183 4.70 8.10 6.62
C ASP A 183 4.55 7.98 5.10
N CYS A 184 3.40 7.51 4.65
CA CYS A 184 3.15 7.03 3.29
C CYS A 184 1.73 7.38 2.86
N GLY A 185 1.52 7.50 1.55
CA GLY A 185 0.22 7.79 0.99
C GLY A 185 0.08 7.43 -0.48
N ILE A 186 -0.91 8.05 -1.09
CA ILE A 186 -1.18 8.01 -2.51
C ILE A 186 -1.02 9.42 -3.08
N LEU A 187 -0.50 9.51 -4.31
CA LEU A 187 -0.18 10.77 -5.00
C LEU A 187 -0.91 10.79 -6.35
N THR A 188 -1.64 11.86 -6.63
CA THR A 188 -2.15 12.16 -7.98
C THR A 188 -1.36 13.30 -8.57
N LEU A 189 -0.98 13.16 -9.85
CA LEU A 189 -0.37 14.20 -10.69
C LEU A 189 -1.27 14.46 -11.88
N SER A 190 -1.38 15.70 -12.34
CA SER A 190 -2.17 16.06 -13.51
C SER A 190 -1.51 17.21 -14.29
N GLY A 191 -1.49 17.11 -15.62
CA GLY A 191 -1.15 18.20 -16.54
C GLY A 191 -2.26 19.26 -16.66
N TYR A 192 -3.40 19.04 -16.00
CA TYR A 192 -4.53 19.98 -15.94
C TYR A 192 -4.67 20.55 -14.53
N GLU A 193 -5.27 21.72 -14.41
CA GLU A 193 -5.54 22.36 -13.11
C GLU A 193 -6.56 21.54 -12.32
N MET A 194 -6.19 21.11 -11.13
CA MET A 194 -7.11 20.52 -10.16
C MET A 194 -7.65 21.60 -9.25
N GLU A 195 -8.97 21.83 -9.25
CA GLU A 195 -9.59 22.88 -8.40
C GLU A 195 -9.81 22.42 -6.96
N ASN A 196 -10.09 21.14 -6.76
CA ASN A 196 -10.37 20.55 -5.45
C ASN A 196 -9.77 19.16 -5.35
N ALA A 197 -9.27 18.86 -4.16
CA ALA A 197 -8.80 17.54 -3.78
C ALA A 197 -9.36 17.15 -2.41
N GLU A 198 -9.86 15.92 -2.28
CA GLU A 198 -10.45 15.41 -1.05
C GLU A 198 -9.92 14.01 -0.72
N ARG A 199 -9.69 13.78 0.56
CA ARG A 199 -9.43 12.46 1.12
C ARG A 199 -10.71 11.91 1.75
N ILE A 200 -11.18 10.75 1.32
CA ILE A 200 -12.34 10.05 1.87
C ILE A 200 -11.82 8.79 2.58
N SER A 201 -11.98 8.71 3.90
CA SER A 201 -11.53 7.58 4.71
C SER A 201 -12.31 6.31 4.38
N LEU A 202 -11.60 5.22 4.05
CA LEU A 202 -12.20 3.91 3.88
C LEU A 202 -12.34 3.17 5.22
N PRO A 203 -13.26 2.20 5.34
CA PRO A 203 -13.39 1.34 6.50
C PRO A 203 -12.06 0.65 6.84
N CYS A 204 -11.64 0.74 8.12
CA CYS A 204 -10.45 0.04 8.62
C CYS A 204 -10.88 -1.32 9.20
N PRO A 205 -10.42 -2.46 8.66
CA PRO A 205 -10.87 -3.77 9.11
C PRO A 205 -10.26 -4.20 10.45
N PHE A 206 -9.24 -3.49 10.91
CA PHE A 206 -8.47 -3.88 12.09
C PHE A 206 -9.07 -3.32 13.38
N SER A 207 -9.16 -4.18 14.40
CA SER A 207 -9.55 -3.78 15.76
C SER A 207 -8.34 -3.30 16.58
N TYR A 208 -8.61 -2.60 17.70
CA TYR A 208 -7.58 -2.27 18.69
C TYR A 208 -7.05 -3.55 19.38
N PRO A 209 -5.73 -3.68 19.62
CA PRO A 209 -4.67 -2.67 19.38
C PRO A 209 -4.03 -2.71 17.98
N VAL A 210 -4.37 -3.66 17.11
CA VAL A 210 -3.72 -3.83 15.79
C VAL A 210 -3.86 -2.59 14.92
N ARG A 211 -5.04 -1.97 14.92
CA ARG A 211 -5.33 -0.79 14.10
C ARG A 211 -4.44 0.42 14.35
N ILE A 212 -3.82 0.55 15.56
CA ILE A 212 -2.99 1.73 15.91
C ILE A 212 -1.65 1.77 15.16
N ALA A 213 -1.24 0.63 14.61
CA ALA A 213 -0.02 0.50 13.82
C ALA A 213 -0.31 0.05 12.38
N ASN A 214 -1.54 0.24 11.91
CA ASN A 214 -1.97 -0.24 10.59
C ASN A 214 -2.47 0.92 9.71
N LEU A 215 -2.63 0.63 8.41
CA LEU A 215 -3.09 1.57 7.40
C LEU A 215 -4.46 2.17 7.74
N LYS A 216 -4.67 3.41 7.33
CA LYS A 216 -5.95 4.11 7.29
C LYS A 216 -6.23 4.45 5.82
N ARG A 217 -6.59 3.43 5.06
CA ARG A 217 -6.81 3.52 3.62
C ARG A 217 -7.86 4.57 3.28
N CYS A 218 -7.75 5.17 2.11
CA CYS A 218 -8.65 6.22 1.64
C CYS A 218 -8.81 6.17 0.12
N LEU A 219 -9.83 6.84 -0.36
CA LEU A 219 -9.93 7.32 -1.71
C LEU A 219 -9.42 8.76 -1.73
N MET A 220 -8.66 9.13 -2.77
CA MET A 220 -8.31 10.51 -3.04
C MET A 220 -9.08 10.94 -4.29
N VAL A 221 -9.89 11.98 -4.15
CA VAL A 221 -10.81 12.47 -5.17
C VAL A 221 -10.36 13.85 -5.61
N ASP A 222 -9.88 13.94 -6.83
CA ASP A 222 -9.39 15.15 -7.46
C ASP A 222 -10.35 15.59 -8.58
N ARG A 223 -10.55 16.89 -8.75
CA ARG A 223 -11.53 17.45 -9.69
C ARG A 223 -10.85 18.37 -10.68
N ILE A 224 -11.03 18.08 -11.97
CA ILE A 224 -10.57 18.88 -13.10
C ILE A 224 -11.81 19.44 -13.80
N PRO A 225 -11.96 20.76 -13.89
CA PRO A 225 -13.08 21.36 -14.62
C PRO A 225 -12.97 21.05 -16.12
N VAL A 226 -14.12 20.84 -16.76
CA VAL A 226 -14.23 20.72 -18.21
C VAL A 226 -14.75 22.07 -18.75
N GLU A 227 -13.98 22.70 -19.63
CA GLU A 227 -14.28 24.05 -20.14
C GLU A 227 -15.61 24.05 -20.94
N ASP A 228 -16.38 25.10 -20.76
CA ASP A 228 -17.70 25.27 -21.38
C ASP A 228 -18.74 24.18 -21.01
N SER A 229 -18.52 23.45 -19.90
CA SER A 229 -19.41 22.40 -19.40
C SER A 229 -19.69 22.58 -17.91
N ASP A 230 -20.87 22.09 -17.47
CA ASP A 230 -21.17 21.97 -16.03
C ASP A 230 -20.59 20.67 -15.42
N ARG A 231 -19.89 19.85 -16.22
CA ARG A 231 -19.28 18.57 -15.84
C ARG A 231 -17.83 18.78 -15.38
N GLU A 232 -17.38 17.88 -14.55
CA GLU A 232 -15.98 17.76 -14.15
C GLU A 232 -15.43 16.40 -14.55
N LEU A 233 -14.11 16.31 -14.80
CA LEU A 233 -13.40 15.04 -14.76
C LEU A 233 -12.98 14.76 -13.32
N VAL A 234 -13.57 13.73 -12.72
CA VAL A 234 -13.33 13.31 -11.35
C VAL A 234 -12.35 12.14 -11.34
N LEU A 235 -11.15 12.38 -10.86
CA LEU A 235 -10.08 11.40 -10.71
C LEU A 235 -10.12 10.81 -9.31
N VAL A 236 -10.16 9.49 -9.17
CA VAL A 236 -10.23 8.80 -7.89
C VAL A 236 -9.06 7.82 -7.76
N ASN A 237 -7.99 8.25 -7.10
CA ASN A 237 -6.85 7.39 -6.80
C ASN A 237 -7.14 6.52 -5.57
N LEU A 238 -6.81 5.24 -5.64
CA LEU A 238 -7.08 4.27 -4.59
C LEU A 238 -5.93 3.27 -4.38
N HIS A 239 -5.87 2.75 -3.16
CA HIS A 239 -5.10 1.56 -2.81
C HIS A 239 -5.91 0.80 -1.75
N LEU A 240 -6.59 -0.28 -2.16
CA LEU A 240 -7.54 -1.03 -1.31
C LEU A 240 -6.83 -2.06 -0.43
N GLU A 241 -7.59 -2.67 0.49
CA GLU A 241 -7.07 -3.60 1.50
C GLU A 241 -6.53 -4.90 0.88
N ALA A 242 -5.36 -5.33 1.38
CA ALA A 242 -4.65 -6.53 0.91
C ALA A 242 -4.82 -7.75 1.84
N TYR A 243 -4.79 -7.53 3.16
CA TYR A 243 -4.49 -8.58 4.16
C TYR A 243 -5.59 -8.81 5.19
N ASP A 244 -6.84 -8.53 4.86
CA ASP A 244 -7.97 -8.86 5.72
C ASP A 244 -8.60 -10.22 5.37
N ASP A 245 -9.61 -10.62 6.15
CA ASP A 245 -10.38 -11.85 5.93
C ASP A 245 -11.48 -11.71 4.83
N GLY A 246 -11.51 -10.56 4.12
CA GLY A 246 -12.44 -10.24 3.05
C GLY A 246 -13.56 -9.28 3.45
N GLU A 247 -13.92 -9.14 4.73
CA GLU A 247 -14.95 -8.20 5.17
C GLU A 247 -14.54 -6.73 4.93
N GLY A 248 -13.26 -6.40 5.16
CA GLY A 248 -12.71 -5.09 4.91
C GLY A 248 -12.65 -4.75 3.43
N LYS A 249 -12.19 -5.68 2.58
CA LYS A 249 -12.20 -5.53 1.12
C LYS A 249 -13.61 -5.24 0.62
N ALA A 250 -14.60 -6.04 1.01
CA ALA A 250 -15.99 -5.85 0.61
C ALA A 250 -16.56 -4.50 1.08
N ALA A 251 -16.27 -4.08 2.32
CA ALA A 251 -16.71 -2.80 2.84
C ALA A 251 -16.07 -1.61 2.11
N GLN A 252 -14.79 -1.69 1.75
CA GLN A 252 -14.09 -0.67 0.98
C GLN A 252 -14.61 -0.60 -0.45
N THR A 253 -14.79 -1.74 -1.13
CA THR A 253 -15.36 -1.82 -2.49
C THR A 253 -16.78 -1.25 -2.54
N LYS A 254 -17.61 -1.55 -1.53
CA LYS A 254 -18.96 -0.97 -1.42
C LYS A 254 -18.94 0.55 -1.29
N MET A 255 -18.02 1.10 -0.49
CA MET A 255 -17.88 2.55 -0.34
C MET A 255 -17.34 3.20 -1.60
N LEU A 256 -16.35 2.58 -2.27
CA LEU A 256 -15.88 3.01 -3.58
C LEU A 256 -17.04 3.13 -4.58
N LYS A 257 -17.83 2.07 -4.73
CA LYS A 257 -19.01 2.08 -5.59
C LYS A 257 -19.93 3.27 -5.32
N GLN A 258 -20.24 3.54 -4.03
CA GLN A 258 -21.12 4.65 -3.67
C GLN A 258 -20.53 6.01 -4.10
N VAL A 259 -19.23 6.22 -3.86
CA VAL A 259 -18.55 7.46 -4.24
C VAL A 259 -18.58 7.66 -5.75
N LEU A 260 -18.29 6.61 -6.53
CA LEU A 260 -18.31 6.70 -8.00
C LEU A 260 -19.72 6.91 -8.54
N GLN A 261 -20.73 6.24 -7.99
CA GLN A 261 -22.12 6.40 -8.41
C GLN A 261 -22.63 7.81 -8.12
N ASP A 262 -22.27 8.38 -6.95
CA ASP A 262 -22.65 9.75 -6.62
C ASP A 262 -22.10 10.78 -7.63
N GLU A 263 -20.94 10.52 -8.23
CA GLU A 263 -20.37 11.39 -9.25
C GLU A 263 -21.00 11.13 -10.65
N VAL A 264 -21.27 9.88 -10.99
CA VAL A 264 -22.01 9.53 -12.22
C VAL A 264 -23.40 10.14 -12.22
N ASP A 265 -24.10 10.10 -11.10
CA ASP A 265 -25.44 10.68 -10.95
C ASP A 265 -25.47 12.22 -11.14
N LYS A 266 -24.31 12.90 -10.94
CA LYS A 266 -24.14 14.32 -11.27
C LYS A 266 -23.85 14.56 -12.76
N GLY A 267 -23.59 13.52 -13.53
CA GLY A 267 -23.21 13.59 -14.95
C GLY A 267 -21.71 13.78 -15.18
N ASN A 268 -20.89 13.74 -14.15
CA ASN A 268 -19.45 13.91 -14.24
C ASN A 268 -18.79 12.77 -15.04
N TYR A 269 -17.63 13.05 -15.62
CA TYR A 269 -16.71 12.02 -16.08
C TYR A 269 -15.96 11.46 -14.90
N VAL A 270 -15.87 10.14 -14.76
CA VAL A 270 -15.26 9.49 -13.61
C VAL A 270 -14.20 8.50 -14.05
N ILE A 271 -12.99 8.66 -13.54
CA ILE A 271 -11.90 7.69 -13.66
C ILE A 271 -11.41 7.35 -12.23
N ALA A 272 -11.69 6.14 -11.78
CA ALA A 272 -11.08 5.59 -10.58
C ALA A 272 -10.01 4.58 -10.97
N GLY A 273 -8.86 4.58 -10.29
CA GLY A 273 -7.80 3.64 -10.60
C GLY A 273 -6.80 3.51 -9.46
N GLY A 274 -6.01 2.46 -9.50
CA GLY A 274 -5.03 2.16 -8.47
C GLY A 274 -4.77 0.68 -8.32
N ASP A 275 -4.21 0.35 -7.16
CA ASP A 275 -4.04 -1.00 -6.68
C ASP A 275 -5.30 -1.42 -5.90
N PHE A 276 -6.11 -2.29 -6.51
CA PHE A 276 -7.33 -2.80 -5.89
C PHE A 276 -7.07 -3.93 -4.89
N ASN A 277 -5.89 -4.54 -4.94
CA ASN A 277 -5.59 -5.80 -4.22
C ASN A 277 -6.65 -6.89 -4.48
N GLN A 278 -7.35 -6.77 -5.59
CA GLN A 278 -8.40 -7.65 -6.07
C GLN A 278 -8.36 -7.69 -7.60
N SER A 279 -8.60 -8.85 -8.19
CA SER A 279 -8.89 -8.97 -9.61
C SER A 279 -10.34 -8.56 -9.90
N PHE A 280 -10.70 -8.42 -11.17
CA PHE A 280 -12.07 -8.12 -11.59
C PHE A 280 -12.72 -9.37 -12.19
N SER A 281 -14.00 -9.59 -11.95
CA SER A 281 -14.70 -10.78 -12.43
C SER A 281 -14.82 -10.87 -13.96
N ASN A 282 -14.61 -9.77 -14.68
CA ASN A 282 -14.55 -9.71 -16.16
C ASN A 282 -13.14 -9.94 -16.73
N VAL A 283 -12.15 -10.26 -15.89
CA VAL A 283 -10.74 -10.47 -16.30
C VAL A 283 -10.46 -11.97 -16.41
N ASP A 284 -9.84 -12.39 -17.51
CA ASP A 284 -9.34 -13.76 -17.66
C ASP A 284 -7.98 -13.92 -17.00
N ILE A 285 -7.96 -14.46 -15.78
CA ILE A 285 -6.74 -14.75 -15.03
C ILE A 285 -6.13 -16.12 -15.35
N SER A 286 -6.65 -16.85 -16.33
CA SER A 286 -6.18 -18.23 -16.65
C SER A 286 -4.73 -18.29 -17.12
N MET A 287 -4.18 -17.18 -17.62
CA MET A 287 -2.77 -17.06 -17.98
C MET A 287 -1.85 -16.97 -16.75
N TYR A 288 -2.37 -16.57 -15.61
CA TYR A 288 -1.63 -16.37 -14.36
C TYR A 288 -2.29 -17.17 -13.22
N PRO A 289 -2.32 -18.51 -13.33
CA PRO A 289 -2.96 -19.35 -12.32
C PRO A 289 -2.21 -19.28 -11.00
N GLN A 290 -2.92 -19.49 -9.91
CA GLN A 290 -2.31 -19.64 -8.60
C GLN A 290 -1.39 -20.86 -8.59
N ILE A 291 -0.10 -20.66 -8.31
CA ILE A 291 0.93 -21.71 -8.33
C ILE A 291 1.07 -22.43 -6.99
N SER A 292 0.65 -21.81 -5.88
CA SER A 292 0.66 -22.40 -4.55
C SER A 292 -0.42 -21.78 -3.66
N GLU A 293 -1.10 -22.60 -2.87
CA GLU A 293 -2.07 -22.15 -1.86
C GLU A 293 -1.43 -21.39 -0.69
N ASP A 294 -0.11 -21.51 -0.52
CA ASP A 294 0.63 -20.82 0.54
C ASP A 294 0.97 -19.36 0.19
N LEU A 295 0.83 -18.97 -1.09
CA LEU A 295 1.06 -17.62 -1.53
C LEU A 295 -0.18 -16.74 -1.27
N TRP A 296 0.05 -15.44 -1.20
CA TRP A 296 -1.03 -14.47 -1.10
C TRP A 296 -2.01 -14.60 -2.28
N HIS A 297 -3.30 -14.44 -1.99
CA HIS A 297 -4.37 -14.51 -2.97
C HIS A 297 -5.09 -13.17 -3.08
N PRO A 298 -5.27 -12.61 -4.28
CA PRO A 298 -6.11 -11.45 -4.48
C PRO A 298 -7.58 -11.79 -4.20
N GLY A 299 -8.35 -10.81 -3.74
CA GLY A 299 -9.80 -10.88 -3.80
C GLY A 299 -10.30 -10.80 -5.26
N CYS A 300 -11.62 -10.83 -5.43
CA CYS A 300 -12.25 -10.59 -6.72
C CYS A 300 -13.42 -9.62 -6.55
N VAL A 301 -13.43 -8.55 -7.32
CA VAL A 301 -14.56 -7.62 -7.41
C VAL A 301 -15.56 -8.16 -8.43
N ASP A 302 -16.80 -8.34 -8.02
CA ASP A 302 -17.88 -8.63 -8.96
C ASP A 302 -18.27 -7.33 -9.68
N VAL A 303 -17.91 -7.22 -10.97
CA VAL A 303 -18.14 -6.01 -11.75
C VAL A 303 -19.64 -5.76 -11.99
N ASP A 304 -20.47 -6.80 -12.02
CA ASP A 304 -21.91 -6.69 -12.23
C ASP A 304 -22.60 -5.94 -11.08
N GLU A 305 -22.02 -5.95 -9.88
CA GLU A 305 -22.51 -5.18 -8.75
C GLU A 305 -22.44 -3.66 -8.97
N PHE A 306 -21.58 -3.17 -9.87
CA PHE A 306 -21.40 -1.73 -10.13
C PHE A 306 -22.41 -1.17 -11.14
N GLY A 307 -23.17 -2.02 -11.82
CA GLY A 307 -24.18 -1.61 -12.81
C GLY A 307 -23.56 -1.30 -14.16
N SER A 308 -24.35 -0.71 -15.07
CA SER A 308 -23.96 -0.45 -16.47
C SER A 308 -23.22 0.88 -16.66
N ASP A 309 -23.23 1.75 -15.66
CA ASP A 309 -22.71 3.10 -15.79
C ASP A 309 -21.23 3.21 -15.37
N LEU A 310 -20.66 2.12 -14.86
CA LEU A 310 -19.28 1.98 -14.43
C LEU A 310 -18.64 0.74 -15.06
N ASN A 311 -17.60 0.93 -15.86
CA ASN A 311 -16.91 -0.11 -16.59
C ASN A 311 -15.53 -0.38 -15.99
N PHE A 312 -15.22 -1.65 -15.73
CA PHE A 312 -13.93 -2.10 -15.22
C PHE A 312 -12.98 -2.43 -16.36
N VAL A 313 -11.78 -1.87 -16.32
CA VAL A 313 -10.79 -1.93 -17.40
C VAL A 313 -9.42 -2.26 -16.85
N THR A 314 -8.79 -3.32 -17.39
CA THR A 314 -7.38 -3.66 -17.16
C THR A 314 -6.83 -4.44 -18.35
N ASP A 315 -5.50 -4.58 -18.44
CA ASP A 315 -4.85 -5.45 -19.43
C ASP A 315 -4.79 -6.89 -18.91
N ASN A 316 -5.30 -7.85 -19.70
CA ASN A 316 -5.28 -9.28 -19.36
C ASN A 316 -3.98 -9.99 -19.78
N ARG A 317 -3.11 -9.34 -20.58
CA ARG A 317 -1.98 -9.98 -21.26
C ARG A 317 -0.68 -9.85 -20.49
N THR A 318 -0.52 -8.74 -19.78
CA THR A 318 0.69 -8.44 -19.02
C THR A 318 0.34 -8.33 -17.55
N PRO A 319 1.06 -9.01 -16.64
CA PRO A 319 0.74 -8.96 -15.23
C PRO A 319 1.06 -7.59 -14.64
N SER A 320 0.15 -7.07 -13.84
CA SER A 320 0.35 -5.78 -13.19
C SER A 320 1.13 -5.89 -11.89
N CYS A 321 1.16 -7.08 -11.25
CA CYS A 321 1.87 -7.32 -10.00
C CYS A 321 2.49 -8.72 -9.98
N ARG A 322 3.54 -8.90 -9.18
CA ARG A 322 4.19 -10.17 -8.87
C ARG A 322 4.14 -10.47 -7.38
N SER A 323 4.31 -11.74 -7.01
CA SER A 323 4.51 -12.10 -5.59
C SER A 323 5.85 -11.59 -5.06
N LEU A 324 5.93 -11.45 -3.74
CA LEU A 324 7.12 -11.06 -3.00
C LEU A 324 7.63 -12.17 -2.06
N ASP A 325 7.27 -13.42 -2.33
CA ASP A 325 7.75 -14.58 -1.57
C ASP A 325 9.25 -14.83 -1.78
N GLN A 326 9.79 -14.37 -2.90
CA GLN A 326 11.19 -14.44 -3.27
C GLN A 326 11.58 -13.28 -4.20
N PRO A 327 12.89 -12.95 -4.32
CA PRO A 327 13.36 -12.01 -5.32
C PRO A 327 13.02 -12.47 -6.74
N TYR A 328 12.63 -11.53 -7.60
CA TYR A 328 12.39 -11.78 -9.03
C TYR A 328 13.69 -11.90 -9.80
N GLU A 329 14.73 -11.18 -9.37
CA GLU A 329 16.06 -11.24 -9.98
C GLU A 329 16.64 -12.65 -9.89
N GLY A 330 16.85 -13.27 -11.06
CA GLY A 330 17.37 -14.63 -11.17
C GLY A 330 16.34 -15.74 -10.96
N ALA A 331 15.08 -15.42 -10.78
CA ALA A 331 13.98 -16.38 -10.77
C ALA A 331 13.66 -16.85 -12.19
N ASP A 332 12.87 -17.94 -12.30
CA ASP A 332 12.31 -18.42 -13.55
C ASP A 332 10.96 -17.72 -13.80
N PRO A 333 10.84 -16.80 -14.78
CA PRO A 333 9.58 -16.07 -15.02
C PRO A 333 8.41 -16.98 -15.39
N ASP A 334 8.66 -18.14 -16.01
CA ASP A 334 7.61 -19.08 -16.42
C ASP A 334 7.00 -19.84 -15.20
N HIS A 335 7.65 -19.78 -14.05
CA HIS A 335 7.23 -20.44 -12.81
C HIS A 335 7.12 -19.45 -11.64
N PHE A 336 6.77 -18.18 -11.92
CA PHE A 336 6.59 -17.15 -10.91
C PHE A 336 5.10 -16.84 -10.71
N GLN A 337 4.72 -16.41 -9.51
CA GLN A 337 3.35 -16.00 -9.25
C GLN A 337 3.12 -14.55 -9.69
N TYR A 338 2.13 -14.35 -10.53
CA TYR A 338 1.71 -13.05 -11.03
C TYR A 338 0.24 -12.77 -10.69
N TYR A 339 -0.11 -11.47 -10.69
CA TYR A 339 -1.45 -10.99 -10.40
C TYR A 339 -1.87 -9.89 -11.38
N LEU A 340 -3.19 -9.78 -11.58
CA LEU A 340 -3.87 -8.68 -12.30
C LEU A 340 -4.75 -7.97 -11.28
N ILE A 341 -4.21 -6.95 -10.59
CA ILE A 341 -4.85 -6.28 -9.46
C ILE A 341 -4.83 -4.76 -9.56
N ASP A 342 -4.18 -4.23 -10.59
CA ASP A 342 -4.16 -2.82 -10.93
C ASP A 342 -5.02 -2.57 -12.17
N GLY A 343 -5.72 -1.45 -12.22
CA GLY A 343 -6.57 -1.09 -13.34
C GLY A 343 -7.45 0.12 -13.04
N PHE A 344 -8.55 0.22 -13.79
CA PHE A 344 -9.43 1.39 -13.74
C PHE A 344 -10.91 0.99 -13.70
N ILE A 345 -11.73 1.90 -13.16
CA ILE A 345 -13.18 1.94 -13.30
C ILE A 345 -13.51 3.28 -13.94
N VAL A 346 -14.23 3.26 -15.04
CA VAL A 346 -14.58 4.47 -15.79
C VAL A 346 -16.10 4.59 -15.96
N SER A 347 -16.59 5.82 -15.92
CA SER A 347 -18.01 6.10 -16.20
C SER A 347 -18.36 5.87 -17.68
N SER A 348 -19.60 5.53 -17.96
CA SER A 348 -20.08 5.17 -19.31
C SER A 348 -20.07 6.33 -20.32
N ASN A 349 -19.91 7.57 -19.87
CA ASN A 349 -19.72 8.75 -20.71
C ASN A 349 -18.25 8.97 -21.14
N LEU A 350 -17.36 8.05 -20.80
CA LEU A 350 -15.99 7.95 -21.32
C LEU A 350 -15.90 6.78 -22.32
N THR A 351 -15.22 6.99 -23.43
CA THR A 351 -14.85 5.90 -24.36
C THR A 351 -13.44 5.45 -24.06
N VAL A 352 -13.26 4.16 -23.75
CA VAL A 352 -11.94 3.57 -23.56
C VAL A 352 -11.33 3.20 -24.90
N ASP A 353 -10.22 3.85 -25.26
CA ASP A 353 -9.51 3.62 -26.52
C ASP A 353 -8.48 2.50 -26.39
N SER A 354 -7.75 2.49 -25.28
CA SER A 354 -6.78 1.43 -24.97
C SER A 354 -6.51 1.33 -23.46
N VAL A 355 -6.12 0.13 -23.04
CA VAL A 355 -5.49 -0.12 -21.74
C VAL A 355 -4.34 -1.11 -21.93
N GLU A 356 -3.16 -0.77 -21.42
CA GLU A 356 -1.95 -1.56 -21.58
C GLU A 356 -1.08 -1.51 -20.31
N THR A 357 -0.70 -2.66 -19.81
CA THR A 357 0.31 -2.78 -18.74
C THR A 357 1.70 -2.73 -19.38
N GLN A 358 2.53 -1.81 -18.94
CA GLN A 358 3.90 -1.65 -19.44
C GLN A 358 4.80 -2.66 -18.72
N ASP A 359 5.29 -3.67 -19.44
CA ASP A 359 6.18 -4.67 -18.86
C ASP A 359 7.58 -4.09 -18.65
N LEU A 360 7.86 -3.70 -17.41
CA LEU A 360 9.17 -3.20 -16.98
C LEU A 360 10.01 -4.29 -16.30
N GLY A 361 9.58 -5.56 -16.38
CA GLY A 361 10.25 -6.70 -15.74
C GLY A 361 10.36 -6.55 -14.22
N PHE A 362 9.44 -5.79 -13.60
CA PHE A 362 9.43 -5.51 -12.16
C PHE A 362 10.76 -4.96 -11.61
N ALA A 363 11.48 -4.22 -12.44
CA ALA A 363 12.85 -3.79 -12.12
C ALA A 363 12.90 -2.86 -10.90
N ASN A 364 11.94 -1.94 -10.77
CA ASN A 364 11.94 -0.85 -9.80
C ASN A 364 10.78 -0.88 -8.79
N SER A 365 9.77 -1.70 -9.04
CA SER A 365 8.62 -2.00 -8.16
C SER A 365 8.17 -3.43 -8.39
N ASP A 366 7.44 -4.02 -7.48
CA ASP A 366 6.72 -5.29 -7.62
C ASP A 366 5.43 -5.16 -8.44
N HIS A 367 5.11 -3.93 -8.87
CA HIS A 367 4.04 -3.66 -9.83
C HIS A 367 4.60 -3.05 -11.12
N ASN A 368 3.92 -3.33 -12.22
CA ASN A 368 4.08 -2.69 -13.53
C ASN A 368 3.03 -1.59 -13.71
N PRO A 369 3.35 -0.45 -14.33
CA PRO A 369 2.37 0.61 -14.57
C PRO A 369 1.32 0.19 -15.61
N VAL A 370 0.07 0.55 -15.36
CA VAL A 370 -1.05 0.36 -16.29
C VAL A 370 -1.44 1.72 -16.88
N LEU A 371 -1.28 1.86 -18.20
CA LEU A 371 -1.62 3.06 -18.95
C LEU A 371 -2.98 2.87 -19.64
N MET A 372 -3.89 3.81 -19.44
CA MET A 372 -5.18 3.86 -20.14
C MET A 372 -5.31 5.15 -20.96
N LYS A 373 -5.95 5.06 -22.12
CA LYS A 373 -6.38 6.20 -22.93
C LYS A 373 -7.89 6.17 -23.09
N VAL A 374 -8.51 7.32 -22.91
CA VAL A 374 -9.95 7.51 -23.03
C VAL A 374 -10.25 8.78 -23.81
N THR A 375 -11.43 8.85 -24.43
CA THR A 375 -12.00 10.08 -25.01
C THR A 375 -13.20 10.50 -24.17
N LEU A 376 -13.27 11.78 -23.77
CA LEU A 376 -14.42 12.35 -23.08
C LEU A 376 -15.62 12.42 -24.05
N GLY A 377 -16.77 11.89 -23.63
CA GLY A 377 -17.99 11.96 -24.45
C GLY A 377 -18.51 13.42 -24.57
N GLU A 378 -19.19 13.73 -25.69
CA GLU A 378 -19.86 15.00 -25.92
C GLU A 378 -21.16 15.17 -25.07
#